data_a69235871e05e9677b86e0d92e208699
#
_entry.id   a69235871e05e9677b86e0d92e208699
#
_cell.length_a   1.000
_cell.length_b   1.000
_cell.length_c   1.000
_cell.angle_alpha   90.00
_cell.angle_beta   90.00
_cell.angle_gamma   90.00
#
_symmetry.space_group_name_H-M   'P 1'
#
loop_
_entity.id
_entity.type
_entity.pdbx_description
1 polymer ?
#
loop_
_entity_poly.entity_id
_entity_poly.type
_entity_poly.pdbx_seq_one_letter_code
_entity_poly.pdbx_strand_id
1 'polypeptide(L)'
;MENSDDKARERIARLKEERNAVILAHNYQRGEVQDIADFVGDSLELSQNAAKTDAEVIVFCGVHFMAETASILCPERSVLLPDKNAGCPMANMITAEELIRRKKDLPGAAVVCYVNSTAAVKAESDICCTSANAVKVIQKLDAWEILFIPDQYLGQYVSTQTEKKMHFWPGYCPTHMKILPNHITQLRQKHPQAKVVVHPECR
;
A
#
# COMPACT_ATOMS: atom_id res chain seq x y z
N MET A 1 34.96 20.56 -1.66
CA MET A 1 33.77 20.71 -2.50
C MET A 1 32.62 20.04 -1.75
N GLU A 2 31.71 20.83 -1.18
CA GLU A 2 30.49 20.29 -0.59
C GLU A 2 29.69 19.56 -1.67
N ASN A 3 29.29 18.32 -1.34
CA ASN A 3 28.50 17.51 -2.26
C ASN A 3 27.12 18.15 -2.46
N SER A 4 26.58 18.14 -3.66
CA SER A 4 25.25 18.68 -3.96
C SER A 4 24.17 18.08 -3.04
N ASP A 5 24.38 16.82 -2.63
CA ASP A 5 23.46 16.06 -1.79
C ASP A 5 23.46 16.57 -0.34
N ASP A 6 24.62 17.00 0.20
CA ASP A 6 24.70 17.57 1.54
C ASP A 6 23.91 18.87 1.63
N LYS A 7 24.03 19.76 0.63
CA LYS A 7 23.24 20.99 0.54
C LYS A 7 21.73 20.72 0.42
N ALA A 8 21.35 19.68 -0.32
CA ALA A 8 19.95 19.28 -0.42
C ALA A 8 19.41 18.78 0.93
N ARG A 9 20.17 17.95 1.65
CA ARG A 9 19.81 17.45 3.00
C ARG A 9 19.65 18.60 4.00
N GLU A 10 20.58 19.54 4.05
CA GLU A 10 20.51 20.73 4.92
C GLU A 10 19.27 21.59 4.60
N ARG A 11 18.99 21.81 3.32
CA ARG A 11 17.82 22.57 2.90
C ARG A 11 16.51 21.85 3.27
N ILE A 12 16.45 20.53 3.13
CA ILE A 12 15.29 19.72 3.53
C ILE A 12 15.08 19.80 5.05
N ALA A 13 16.14 19.65 5.84
CA ALA A 13 16.07 19.75 7.30
C ALA A 13 15.51 21.10 7.75
N ARG A 14 16.01 22.19 7.18
CA ARG A 14 15.51 23.55 7.47
C ARG A 14 14.05 23.72 7.08
N LEU A 15 13.63 23.25 5.89
CA LEU A 15 12.24 23.34 5.44
C LEU A 15 11.28 22.50 6.29
N LYS A 16 11.72 21.36 6.82
CA LYS A 16 10.95 20.56 7.77
C LYS A 16 10.62 21.37 9.03
N GLU A 17 11.62 22.05 9.61
CA GLU A 17 11.42 22.90 10.79
C GLU A 17 10.52 24.09 10.47
N GLU A 18 10.82 24.83 9.40
CA GLU A 18 10.06 26.03 9.00
C GLU A 18 8.58 25.74 8.69
N ARG A 19 8.25 24.53 8.24
CA ARG A 19 6.91 24.13 7.81
C ARG A 19 6.20 23.20 8.79
N ASN A 20 6.76 22.94 9.94
CA ASN A 20 6.28 21.93 10.87
C ASN A 20 5.93 20.63 10.10
N ALA A 21 6.91 20.11 9.35
CA ALA A 21 6.71 19.01 8.43
C ALA A 21 7.38 17.71 8.89
N VAL A 22 6.74 16.58 8.59
CA VAL A 22 7.27 15.23 8.75
C VAL A 22 7.42 14.54 7.41
N ILE A 23 8.49 13.77 7.23
CA ILE A 23 8.73 12.95 6.04
C ILE A 23 8.45 11.49 6.38
N LEU A 24 7.48 10.89 5.70
CA LEU A 24 7.15 9.47 5.77
C LEU A 24 7.66 8.80 4.49
N ALA A 25 8.55 7.82 4.60
CA ALA A 25 9.10 7.11 3.45
C ALA A 25 8.70 5.63 3.46
N HIS A 26 8.14 5.16 2.35
CA HIS A 26 7.90 3.73 2.19
C HIS A 26 9.22 2.98 2.08
N ASN A 27 9.31 1.79 2.67
CA ASN A 27 10.51 0.95 2.70
C ASN A 27 11.01 0.47 1.31
N TYR A 28 10.28 0.74 0.24
CA TYR A 28 10.71 0.54 -1.15
C TYR A 28 11.40 1.78 -1.75
N GLN A 29 11.47 2.88 -1.02
CA GLN A 29 12.19 4.06 -1.48
C GLN A 29 13.71 3.83 -1.50
N ARG A 30 14.41 4.65 -2.27
CA ARG A 30 15.87 4.63 -2.31
C ARG A 30 16.44 4.97 -0.94
N GLY A 31 17.64 4.44 -0.61
CA GLY A 31 18.29 4.66 0.68
C GLY A 31 18.41 6.14 1.04
N GLU A 32 18.78 6.98 0.07
CA GLU A 32 18.96 8.43 0.28
C GLU A 32 17.66 9.13 0.73
N VAL A 33 16.49 8.62 0.30
CA VAL A 33 15.18 9.12 0.72
C VAL A 33 14.81 8.59 2.11
N GLN A 34 15.13 7.32 2.38
CA GLN A 34 14.91 6.73 3.70
C GLN A 34 15.77 7.41 4.77
N ASP A 35 17.02 7.79 4.44
CA ASP A 35 17.97 8.45 5.36
C ASP A 35 17.50 9.82 5.86
N ILE A 36 16.65 10.52 5.11
CA ILE A 36 16.12 11.84 5.49
C ILE A 36 14.70 11.77 6.06
N ALA A 37 14.09 10.58 6.07
CA ALA A 37 12.74 10.37 6.57
C ALA A 37 12.70 10.33 8.11
N ASP A 38 11.61 10.81 8.68
CA ASP A 38 11.33 10.68 10.12
C ASP A 38 10.83 9.28 10.46
N PHE A 39 10.08 8.68 9.52
CA PHE A 39 9.57 7.31 9.65
C PHE A 39 9.73 6.57 8.33
N VAL A 40 10.25 5.35 8.44
CA VAL A 40 10.33 4.39 7.33
C VAL A 40 9.52 3.16 7.71
N GLY A 41 8.65 2.69 6.81
CA GLY A 41 7.82 1.54 7.11
C GLY A 41 6.99 1.07 5.92
N ASP A 42 6.09 0.14 6.19
CA ASP A 42 5.09 -0.30 5.24
C ASP A 42 3.86 0.65 5.18
N SER A 43 2.92 0.34 4.30
CA SER A 43 1.73 1.18 4.11
C SER A 43 0.88 1.32 5.38
N LEU A 44 0.81 0.28 6.24
CA LEU A 44 0.04 0.31 7.47
C LEU A 44 0.74 1.15 8.54
N GLU A 45 2.04 0.90 8.74
CA GLU A 45 2.85 1.63 9.72
C GLU A 45 2.90 3.12 9.39
N LEU A 46 3.11 3.48 8.12
CA LEU A 46 3.14 4.89 7.70
C LEU A 46 1.77 5.57 7.86
N SER A 47 0.68 4.87 7.55
CA SER A 47 -0.67 5.39 7.79
C SER A 47 -0.95 5.64 9.26
N GLN A 48 -0.50 4.74 10.15
CA GLN A 48 -0.62 4.90 11.60
C GLN A 48 0.25 6.06 12.12
N ASN A 49 1.46 6.23 11.59
CA ASN A 49 2.34 7.34 11.95
C ASN A 49 1.79 8.68 11.43
N ALA A 50 1.24 8.71 10.22
CA ALA A 50 0.54 9.88 9.71
C ALA A 50 -0.59 10.33 10.64
N ALA A 51 -1.40 9.39 11.15
CA ALA A 51 -2.51 9.70 12.05
C ALA A 51 -2.06 10.20 13.44
N LYS A 52 -0.86 9.85 13.88
CA LYS A 52 -0.35 10.16 15.23
C LYS A 52 0.54 11.40 15.29
N THR A 53 1.11 11.84 14.17
CA THR A 53 2.01 13.01 14.17
C THR A 53 1.26 14.30 14.43
N ASP A 54 1.90 15.26 15.09
CA ASP A 54 1.38 16.61 15.31
C ASP A 54 1.83 17.60 14.22
N ALA A 55 2.55 17.13 13.21
CA ALA A 55 3.02 17.96 12.09
C ALA A 55 1.85 18.48 11.25
N GLU A 56 1.95 19.71 10.78
CA GLU A 56 0.96 20.34 9.89
C GLU A 56 1.08 19.85 8.44
N VAL A 57 2.30 19.46 8.07
CA VAL A 57 2.62 19.01 6.71
C VAL A 57 3.20 17.59 6.78
N ILE A 58 2.66 16.70 5.96
CA ILE A 58 3.16 15.35 5.77
C ILE A 58 3.72 15.23 4.35
N VAL A 59 5.04 15.03 4.21
CA VAL A 59 5.66 14.71 2.92
C VAL A 59 5.69 13.20 2.79
N PHE A 60 4.86 12.65 1.91
CA PHE A 60 4.72 11.21 1.74
C PHE A 60 5.58 10.71 0.59
N CYS A 61 6.75 10.16 0.88
CA CYS A 61 7.65 9.54 -0.10
C CYS A 61 7.22 8.10 -0.37
N GLY A 62 6.27 7.95 -1.27
CA GLY A 62 5.67 6.69 -1.67
C GLY A 62 4.93 6.84 -2.99
N VAL A 63 3.89 6.03 -3.21
CA VAL A 63 3.02 6.13 -4.38
C VAL A 63 1.72 6.86 -4.05
N HIS A 64 1.03 7.34 -5.08
CA HIS A 64 -0.12 8.23 -4.98
C HIS A 64 -1.20 7.73 -4.01
N PHE A 65 -1.62 6.45 -4.10
CA PHE A 65 -2.67 5.91 -3.22
C PHE A 65 -2.29 5.92 -1.73
N MET A 66 -0.98 5.91 -1.39
CA MET A 66 -0.50 6.02 0.00
C MET A 66 -0.68 7.44 0.51
N ALA A 67 -0.34 8.44 -0.30
CA ALA A 67 -0.59 9.85 0.03
C ALA A 67 -2.09 10.14 0.16
N GLU A 68 -2.94 9.58 -0.72
CA GLU A 68 -4.40 9.64 -0.59
C GLU A 68 -4.87 9.02 0.73
N THR A 69 -4.33 7.86 1.11
CA THR A 69 -4.69 7.21 2.38
C THR A 69 -4.31 8.08 3.57
N ALA A 70 -3.12 8.68 3.57
CA ALA A 70 -2.71 9.63 4.61
C ALA A 70 -3.62 10.85 4.66
N SER A 71 -4.01 11.40 3.51
CA SER A 71 -4.94 12.53 3.43
C SER A 71 -6.34 12.21 3.96
N ILE A 72 -6.84 10.98 3.71
CA ILE A 72 -8.13 10.52 4.25
C ILE A 72 -8.07 10.40 5.77
N LEU A 73 -6.95 9.91 6.32
CA LEU A 73 -6.79 9.71 7.77
C LEU A 73 -6.48 11.02 8.51
N CYS A 74 -5.94 12.01 7.81
CA CYS A 74 -5.50 13.29 8.38
C CYS A 74 -6.04 14.46 7.55
N PRO A 75 -7.37 14.66 7.48
CA PRO A 75 -8.00 15.65 6.59
C PRO A 75 -7.61 17.10 6.93
N GLU A 76 -7.19 17.36 8.17
CA GLU A 76 -6.76 18.69 8.63
C GLU A 76 -5.31 19.03 8.27
N ARG A 77 -4.57 18.10 7.66
CA ARG A 77 -3.14 18.25 7.36
C ARG A 77 -2.89 18.34 5.88
N SER A 78 -1.84 19.06 5.51
CA SER A 78 -1.37 19.10 4.11
C SER A 78 -0.53 17.86 3.82
N VAL A 79 -1.03 16.96 2.97
CA VAL A 79 -0.25 15.80 2.51
C VAL A 79 0.34 16.11 1.13
N LEU A 80 1.66 16.08 1.05
CA LEU A 80 2.43 16.38 -0.16
C LEU A 80 3.04 15.10 -0.73
N LEU A 81 2.88 14.89 -2.02
CA LEU A 81 3.54 13.81 -2.78
C LEU A 81 4.65 14.44 -3.63
N PRO A 82 5.94 14.07 -3.44
CA PRO A 82 7.06 14.69 -4.16
C PRO A 82 6.98 14.56 -5.69
N ASP A 83 6.45 13.43 -6.18
CA ASP A 83 6.17 13.22 -7.60
C ASP A 83 4.71 12.77 -7.79
N LYS A 84 3.91 13.62 -8.39
CA LYS A 84 2.49 13.34 -8.69
C LYS A 84 2.27 12.14 -9.63
N ASN A 85 3.31 11.74 -10.38
CA ASN A 85 3.27 10.60 -11.29
C ASN A 85 3.71 9.29 -10.61
N ALA A 86 4.10 9.33 -9.34
CA ALA A 86 4.43 8.13 -8.57
C ALA A 86 3.18 7.26 -8.39
N GLY A 87 2.87 6.44 -9.38
CA GLY A 87 1.69 5.59 -9.45
C GLY A 87 1.96 4.14 -9.10
N CYS A 88 0.87 3.38 -8.90
CA CYS A 88 0.91 1.94 -8.75
C CYS A 88 0.06 1.31 -9.88
N PRO A 89 0.66 0.51 -10.78
CA PRO A 89 -0.10 -0.09 -11.88
C PRO A 89 -1.28 -0.96 -11.41
N MET A 90 -1.14 -1.66 -10.28
CA MET A 90 -2.23 -2.44 -9.70
C MET A 90 -3.41 -1.55 -9.27
N ALA A 91 -3.13 -0.38 -8.67
CA ALA A 91 -4.18 0.55 -8.25
C ALA A 91 -5.03 1.06 -9.43
N ASN A 92 -4.45 1.03 -10.65
CA ASN A 92 -5.12 1.44 -11.88
C ASN A 92 -5.86 0.28 -12.59
N MET A 93 -5.87 -0.94 -12.03
CA MET A 93 -6.58 -2.10 -12.59
C MET A 93 -8.05 -2.17 -12.21
N ILE A 94 -8.54 -1.17 -11.49
CA ILE A 94 -9.94 -1.04 -11.07
C ILE A 94 -10.30 0.45 -11.00
N THR A 95 -11.50 0.79 -11.45
CA THR A 95 -12.10 2.11 -11.26
C THR A 95 -13.32 2.01 -10.36
N ALA A 96 -13.75 3.15 -9.80
CA ALA A 96 -14.97 3.21 -8.98
C ALA A 96 -16.21 2.77 -9.78
N GLU A 97 -16.31 3.17 -11.05
CA GLU A 97 -17.42 2.83 -11.93
C GLU A 97 -17.48 1.32 -12.22
N GLU A 98 -16.31 0.68 -12.41
CA GLU A 98 -16.23 -0.77 -12.60
C GLU A 98 -16.64 -1.51 -11.32
N LEU A 99 -16.19 -1.02 -10.16
CA LEU A 99 -16.59 -1.59 -8.88
C LEU A 99 -18.09 -1.48 -8.65
N ILE A 100 -18.69 -0.31 -8.90
CA ILE A 100 -20.14 -0.10 -8.80
C ILE A 100 -20.92 -1.08 -9.71
N ARG A 101 -20.42 -1.32 -10.94
CA ARG A 101 -21.02 -2.33 -11.81
C ARG A 101 -20.89 -3.73 -11.23
N ARG A 102 -19.72 -4.10 -10.73
CA ARG A 102 -19.48 -5.43 -10.17
C ARG A 102 -20.29 -5.70 -8.90
N LYS A 103 -20.54 -4.70 -8.07
CA LYS A 103 -21.40 -4.81 -6.88
C LYS A 103 -22.83 -5.23 -7.24
N LYS A 104 -23.35 -4.84 -8.41
CA LYS A 104 -24.68 -5.26 -8.88
C LYS A 104 -24.77 -6.76 -9.18
N ASP A 105 -23.67 -7.38 -9.59
CA ASP A 105 -23.62 -8.82 -9.85
C ASP A 105 -23.48 -9.65 -8.57
N LEU A 106 -23.12 -9.01 -7.46
CA LEU A 106 -22.85 -9.65 -6.17
C LEU A 106 -23.63 -8.94 -5.04
N PRO A 107 -24.97 -8.92 -5.11
CA PRO A 107 -25.77 -8.24 -4.12
C PRO A 107 -25.58 -8.89 -2.74
N GLY A 108 -25.19 -8.09 -1.76
CA GLY A 108 -24.93 -8.57 -0.39
C GLY A 108 -23.51 -9.01 -0.10
N ALA A 109 -22.61 -9.06 -1.09
CA ALA A 109 -21.17 -9.25 -0.82
C ALA A 109 -20.56 -7.96 -0.28
N ALA A 110 -19.82 -8.05 0.82
CA ALA A 110 -19.05 -6.93 1.34
C ALA A 110 -17.77 -6.74 0.51
N VAL A 111 -17.48 -5.49 0.18
CA VAL A 111 -16.27 -5.12 -0.57
C VAL A 111 -15.12 -4.85 0.37
N VAL A 112 -14.11 -5.71 0.33
CA VAL A 112 -12.86 -5.53 1.08
C VAL A 112 -11.79 -5.00 0.12
N CYS A 113 -11.38 -3.77 0.33
CA CYS A 113 -10.42 -3.07 -0.51
C CYS A 113 -9.00 -3.17 0.06
N TYR A 114 -8.11 -3.81 -0.66
CA TYR A 114 -6.69 -3.63 -0.42
C TYR A 114 -6.30 -2.19 -0.73
N VAL A 115 -5.60 -1.52 0.21
CA VAL A 115 -5.30 -0.08 0.14
C VAL A 115 -4.54 0.36 -1.11
N ASN A 116 -3.95 -0.57 -1.88
CA ASN A 116 -3.34 -0.33 -3.18
C ASN A 116 -4.41 -0.06 -4.26
N SER A 117 -5.24 0.91 -3.99
CA SER A 117 -6.37 1.36 -4.80
C SER A 117 -6.53 2.87 -4.66
N THR A 118 -7.19 3.53 -5.60
CA THR A 118 -7.45 4.97 -5.53
C THR A 118 -8.47 5.33 -4.43
N ALA A 119 -8.46 6.58 -3.97
CA ALA A 119 -9.45 7.08 -3.01
C ALA A 119 -10.89 6.89 -3.50
N ALA A 120 -11.15 7.07 -4.81
CA ALA A 120 -12.46 6.84 -5.42
C ALA A 120 -12.93 5.38 -5.27
N VAL A 121 -12.05 4.41 -5.45
CA VAL A 121 -12.36 2.98 -5.25
C VAL A 121 -12.58 2.67 -3.77
N LYS A 122 -11.78 3.27 -2.87
CA LYS A 122 -11.97 3.12 -1.42
C LYS A 122 -13.31 3.65 -0.96
N ALA A 123 -13.79 4.76 -1.52
CA ALA A 123 -15.08 5.36 -1.20
C ALA A 123 -16.29 4.44 -1.53
N GLU A 124 -16.14 3.57 -2.52
CA GLU A 124 -17.15 2.58 -2.93
C GLU A 124 -17.01 1.23 -2.20
N SER A 125 -16.05 1.10 -1.28
CA SER A 125 -15.75 -0.13 -0.55
C SER A 125 -16.28 -0.06 0.89
N ASP A 126 -16.58 -1.22 1.49
CA ASP A 126 -17.12 -1.29 2.85
C ASP A 126 -16.01 -1.21 3.90
N ILE A 127 -14.82 -1.73 3.60
CA ILE A 127 -13.66 -1.68 4.47
C ILE A 127 -12.37 -1.76 3.69
N CYS A 128 -11.33 -1.11 4.20
CA CYS A 128 -9.96 -1.20 3.66
C CYS A 128 -9.06 -2.07 4.53
N CYS A 129 -8.12 -2.74 3.89
CA CYS A 129 -7.08 -3.53 4.57
C CYS A 129 -5.72 -3.37 3.90
N THR A 130 -4.67 -3.79 4.58
CA THR A 130 -3.33 -3.99 4.02
C THR A 130 -3.02 -5.48 3.94
N SER A 131 -1.93 -5.87 3.26
CA SER A 131 -1.47 -7.27 3.27
C SER A 131 -1.18 -7.80 4.68
N ALA A 132 -0.74 -6.94 5.59
CA ALA A 132 -0.43 -7.29 6.97
C ALA A 132 -1.67 -7.62 7.83
N ASN A 133 -2.85 -7.08 7.51
CA ASN A 133 -4.05 -7.24 8.33
C ASN A 133 -5.26 -7.84 7.60
N ALA A 134 -5.19 -8.12 6.30
CA ALA A 134 -6.30 -8.58 5.47
C ALA A 134 -7.02 -9.80 6.08
N VAL A 135 -6.29 -10.81 6.54
CA VAL A 135 -6.86 -12.00 7.19
C VAL A 135 -7.69 -11.61 8.40
N LYS A 136 -7.15 -10.79 9.30
CA LYS A 136 -7.85 -10.36 10.52
C LYS A 136 -9.09 -9.52 10.23
N VAL A 137 -9.02 -8.65 9.22
CA VAL A 137 -10.15 -7.83 8.77
C VAL A 137 -11.28 -8.72 8.29
N ILE A 138 -10.99 -9.64 7.37
CA ILE A 138 -12.00 -10.54 6.78
C ILE A 138 -12.60 -11.47 7.83
N GLN A 139 -11.79 -12.05 8.72
CA GLN A 139 -12.31 -12.93 9.78
C GLN A 139 -13.29 -12.21 10.71
N LYS A 140 -13.08 -10.93 10.99
CA LYS A 140 -13.93 -10.11 11.89
C LYS A 140 -15.12 -9.46 11.22
N LEU A 141 -15.15 -9.39 9.89
CA LEU A 141 -16.23 -8.74 9.16
C LEU A 141 -17.52 -9.55 9.28
N ASP A 142 -18.63 -8.89 9.62
CA ASP A 142 -19.95 -9.53 9.67
C ASP A 142 -20.56 -9.58 8.26
N ALA A 143 -19.97 -10.42 7.42
CA ALA A 143 -20.45 -10.74 6.08
C ALA A 143 -19.95 -12.13 5.70
N TRP A 144 -20.82 -12.95 5.08
CA TRP A 144 -20.44 -14.27 4.59
C TRP A 144 -19.79 -14.23 3.21
N GLU A 145 -20.24 -13.34 2.37
CA GLU A 145 -19.77 -13.21 0.99
C GLU A 145 -18.93 -11.94 0.84
N ILE A 146 -17.74 -12.07 0.26
CA ILE A 146 -16.73 -11.01 0.18
C ILE A 146 -16.32 -10.82 -1.28
N LEU A 147 -16.30 -9.58 -1.75
CA LEU A 147 -15.58 -9.18 -2.96
C LEU A 147 -14.25 -8.54 -2.55
N PHE A 148 -13.14 -9.24 -2.79
CA PHE A 148 -11.79 -8.75 -2.50
C PHE A 148 -11.20 -8.04 -3.72
N ILE A 149 -10.75 -6.81 -3.56
CA ILE A 149 -10.19 -5.95 -4.60
C ILE A 149 -8.87 -5.32 -4.15
N PRO A 150 -7.97 -4.89 -5.06
CA PRO A 150 -7.91 -5.24 -6.48
C PRO A 150 -7.07 -6.50 -6.73
N ASP A 151 -6.25 -6.98 -5.77
CA ASP A 151 -5.27 -8.05 -5.95
C ASP A 151 -5.89 -9.43 -5.74
N GLN A 152 -5.94 -10.22 -6.82
CA GLN A 152 -6.49 -11.57 -6.77
C GLN A 152 -5.63 -12.55 -5.97
N TYR A 153 -4.29 -12.41 -5.98
CA TYR A 153 -3.39 -13.37 -5.31
C TYR A 153 -3.40 -13.17 -3.81
N LEU A 154 -3.35 -11.92 -3.34
CA LEU A 154 -3.58 -11.62 -1.93
C LEU A 154 -4.96 -12.13 -1.50
N GLY A 155 -6.01 -11.91 -2.30
CA GLY A 155 -7.35 -12.43 -2.03
C GLY A 155 -7.39 -13.95 -1.94
N GLN A 156 -6.73 -14.67 -2.86
CA GLN A 156 -6.60 -16.13 -2.84
C GLN A 156 -5.86 -16.60 -1.59
N TYR A 157 -4.76 -15.96 -1.22
CA TYR A 157 -4.06 -16.27 0.03
C TYR A 157 -5.01 -16.11 1.24
N VAL A 158 -5.73 -15.00 1.33
CA VAL A 158 -6.66 -14.75 2.43
C VAL A 158 -7.78 -15.78 2.45
N SER A 159 -8.27 -16.23 1.29
CA SER A 159 -9.31 -17.26 1.21
C SER A 159 -8.89 -18.62 1.81
N THR A 160 -7.59 -18.90 1.86
CA THR A 160 -7.09 -20.12 2.55
C THR A 160 -7.15 -20.00 4.07
N GLN A 161 -7.43 -18.84 4.62
CA GLN A 161 -7.45 -18.54 6.06
C GLN A 161 -8.86 -18.25 6.60
N THR A 162 -9.90 -18.45 5.80
CA THR A 162 -11.29 -18.20 6.16
C THR A 162 -12.21 -19.18 5.44
N GLU A 163 -13.37 -19.47 6.01
CA GLU A 163 -14.43 -20.26 5.37
C GLU A 163 -15.42 -19.41 4.57
N LYS A 164 -15.27 -18.08 4.60
CA LYS A 164 -16.17 -17.15 3.89
C LYS A 164 -16.08 -17.34 2.38
N LYS A 165 -17.18 -17.13 1.69
CA LYS A 165 -17.23 -17.17 0.23
C LYS A 165 -16.56 -15.92 -0.34
N MET A 166 -15.46 -16.12 -1.07
CA MET A 166 -14.67 -15.01 -1.61
C MET A 166 -14.74 -14.95 -3.14
N HIS A 167 -14.99 -13.76 -3.63
CA HIS A 167 -14.85 -13.36 -5.03
C HIS A 167 -13.64 -12.46 -5.17
N PHE A 168 -12.95 -12.54 -6.30
CA PHE A 168 -11.73 -11.78 -6.54
C PHE A 168 -11.90 -10.87 -7.74
N TRP A 169 -11.36 -9.66 -7.62
CA TRP A 169 -11.10 -8.81 -8.76
C TRP A 169 -9.88 -9.35 -9.50
N PRO A 170 -9.82 -9.33 -10.84
CA PRO A 170 -8.72 -9.95 -11.60
C PRO A 170 -7.47 -9.06 -11.69
N GLY A 171 -7.26 -8.15 -10.75
CA GLY A 171 -6.06 -7.34 -10.65
C GLY A 171 -4.91 -8.09 -10.00
N TYR A 172 -3.71 -7.58 -10.16
CA TYR A 172 -2.47 -8.19 -9.66
C TYR A 172 -1.33 -7.19 -9.59
N CYS A 173 -0.29 -7.49 -8.81
CA CYS A 173 0.93 -6.71 -8.78
C CYS A 173 1.89 -7.13 -9.90
N PRO A 174 2.16 -6.28 -10.93
CA PRO A 174 3.08 -6.63 -12.02
C PRO A 174 4.52 -6.92 -11.55
N THR A 175 4.93 -6.35 -10.41
CA THR A 175 6.26 -6.59 -9.83
C THR A 175 6.36 -8.01 -9.29
N HIS A 176 5.39 -8.44 -8.47
CA HIS A 176 5.36 -9.80 -7.92
C HIS A 176 5.15 -10.86 -8.99
N MET A 177 4.41 -10.56 -10.04
CA MET A 177 4.21 -11.46 -11.19
C MET A 177 5.50 -11.77 -11.97
N LYS A 178 6.53 -10.92 -11.87
CA LYS A 178 7.85 -11.16 -12.50
C LYS A 178 8.72 -12.13 -11.69
N ILE A 179 8.34 -12.48 -10.47
CA ILE A 179 9.05 -13.45 -9.63
C ILE A 179 8.60 -14.84 -10.06
N LEU A 180 9.48 -15.56 -10.76
CA LEU A 180 9.18 -16.88 -11.31
C LEU A 180 9.79 -17.99 -10.45
N PRO A 181 9.22 -19.22 -10.47
CA PRO A 181 9.73 -20.35 -9.71
C PRO A 181 11.20 -20.68 -9.98
N ASN A 182 11.66 -20.52 -11.23
CA ASN A 182 13.05 -20.75 -11.62
C ASN A 182 14.01 -19.77 -10.92
N HIS A 183 13.62 -18.51 -10.70
CA HIS A 183 14.43 -17.53 -9.96
C HIS A 183 14.67 -18.00 -8.52
N ILE A 184 13.62 -18.50 -7.88
CA ILE A 184 13.69 -19.02 -6.52
C ILE A 184 14.58 -20.28 -6.47
N THR A 185 14.39 -21.20 -7.44
CA THR A 185 15.18 -22.42 -7.52
C THR A 185 16.67 -22.11 -7.67
N GLN A 186 17.03 -21.18 -8.55
CA GLN A 186 18.43 -20.74 -8.74
C GLN A 186 19.03 -20.12 -7.47
N LEU A 187 18.27 -19.29 -6.76
CA LEU A 187 18.73 -18.69 -5.51
C LEU A 187 18.88 -19.72 -4.39
N ARG A 188 17.97 -20.68 -4.30
CA ARG A 188 18.08 -21.79 -3.33
C ARG A 188 19.32 -22.66 -3.57
N GLN A 189 19.72 -22.88 -4.83
CA GLN A 189 20.95 -23.60 -5.16
C GLN A 189 22.20 -22.82 -4.72
N LYS A 190 22.18 -21.47 -4.88
CA LYS A 190 23.29 -20.60 -4.46
C LYS A 190 23.36 -20.41 -2.94
N HIS A 191 22.21 -20.46 -2.28
CA HIS A 191 22.05 -20.17 -0.87
C HIS A 191 21.23 -21.28 -0.18
N PRO A 192 21.76 -22.51 -0.04
CA PRO A 192 20.96 -23.67 0.41
C PRO A 192 20.45 -23.58 1.84
N GLN A 193 21.07 -22.73 2.67
CA GLN A 193 20.62 -22.50 4.06
C GLN A 193 19.63 -21.31 4.19
N ALA A 194 19.41 -20.54 3.12
CA ALA A 194 18.51 -19.40 3.17
C ALA A 194 17.04 -19.85 3.22
N LYS A 195 16.27 -19.22 4.11
CA LYS A 195 14.82 -19.36 4.13
C LYS A 195 14.20 -18.52 3.01
N VAL A 196 13.24 -19.08 2.30
CA VAL A 196 12.47 -18.34 1.30
C VAL A 196 11.24 -17.77 1.97
N VAL A 197 11.13 -16.44 1.97
CA VAL A 197 9.96 -15.70 2.44
C VAL A 197 9.34 -15.01 1.25
N VAL A 198 8.03 -15.09 1.10
CA VAL A 198 7.30 -14.51 -0.04
C VAL A 198 6.18 -13.58 0.44
N HIS A 199 5.92 -12.54 -0.34
CA HIS A 199 4.75 -11.70 -0.14
C HIS A 199 3.50 -12.40 -0.71
N PRO A 200 2.32 -12.29 -0.09
CA PRO A 200 1.10 -12.96 -0.55
C PRO A 200 0.54 -12.46 -1.90
N GLU A 201 1.10 -11.39 -2.48
CA GLU A 201 0.84 -11.00 -3.87
C GLU A 201 1.59 -11.86 -4.90
N CYS A 202 2.55 -12.69 -4.48
CA CYS A 202 3.21 -13.67 -5.34
C CYS A 202 2.24 -14.82 -5.65
N ARG A 203 2.28 -15.30 -6.92
CA ARG A 203 1.45 -16.44 -7.35
C ARG A 203 2.09 -17.79 -7.07
#